data_c229fb4859cf7e53e6133054e6fe3e91
#
_entry.id   c229fb4859cf7e53e6133054e6fe3e91
#
_cell.length_a   1.000
_cell.length_b   1.000
_cell.length_c   1.000
_cell.angle_alpha   90.00
_cell.angle_beta   90.00
_cell.angle_gamma   90.00
#
_symmetry.space_group_name_H-M   'P 1'
#
loop_
_entity.id
_entity.type
_entity.pdbx_description
1 polymer ?
#
loop_
_entity_poly.entity_id
_entity_poly.type
_entity_poly.pdbx_seq_one_letter_code
_entity_poly.pdbx_strand_id
1 'polypeptide(L)'
;TEDVRCCPQEYITDDKFPYWLIYRDSSFDKVADEMNFNVFKAYRDRVITKARTKASGRIRVLKSRNIGNNKIVNIADYDSYIDDLDGLDVAKYMNQECILLPNLTYNPRACFMPSNCIADGSVAILTTIDPSVNITEDDLAFYATDEFSKFYSVARNRGTRSLNIDNNSVFFFGTLKQHSI
;
A
#
# COMPACT_ATOMS: atom_id res chain seq x y z
N THR A 1 33.31 -5.65 -4.89
CA THR A 1 33.45 -6.30 -3.57
C THR A 1 32.12 -6.98 -3.27
N GLU A 2 32.14 -8.32 -3.21
CA GLU A 2 31.01 -9.11 -2.76
C GLU A 2 30.98 -9.04 -1.24
N ASP A 3 29.98 -8.39 -0.67
CA ASP A 3 29.74 -8.41 0.78
C ASP A 3 29.09 -9.75 1.14
N VAL A 4 29.89 -10.67 1.64
CA VAL A 4 29.40 -11.94 2.20
C VAL A 4 29.00 -11.70 3.66
N ARG A 5 27.72 -11.88 3.98
CA ARG A 5 27.23 -11.86 5.35
C ARG A 5 26.90 -13.26 5.80
N CYS A 6 27.39 -13.63 6.98
CA CYS A 6 26.97 -14.85 7.66
C CYS A 6 25.98 -14.50 8.77
N CYS A 7 24.84 -15.15 8.79
CA CYS A 7 23.83 -15.02 9.83
C CYS A 7 23.22 -16.40 10.12
N PRO A 8 22.65 -16.62 11.31
CA PRO A 8 21.88 -17.84 11.58
C PRO A 8 20.72 -18.00 10.59
N GLN A 9 20.42 -19.22 10.19
CA GLN A 9 19.34 -19.52 9.25
C GLN A 9 18.00 -19.02 9.79
N GLU A 10 17.75 -19.16 11.08
CA GLU A 10 16.52 -18.76 11.79
C GLU A 10 16.25 -17.26 11.66
N TYR A 11 17.30 -16.45 11.47
CA TYR A 11 17.15 -15.02 11.25
C TYR A 11 16.46 -14.70 9.92
N ILE A 12 16.75 -15.49 8.87
CA ILE A 12 16.16 -15.33 7.53
C ILE A 12 14.80 -16.01 7.46
N THR A 13 14.63 -17.14 8.13
CA THR A 13 13.44 -17.98 8.07
C THR A 13 12.47 -17.74 9.23
N ASP A 14 12.55 -16.56 9.86
CA ASP A 14 11.70 -16.16 10.98
C ASP A 14 10.21 -16.24 10.59
N ASP A 15 9.46 -17.09 11.29
CA ASP A 15 8.05 -17.39 11.05
C ASP A 15 7.08 -16.22 11.41
N LYS A 16 7.60 -15.16 12.03
CA LYS A 16 6.87 -13.89 12.19
C LYS A 16 6.52 -13.23 10.88
N PHE A 17 7.25 -13.54 9.81
CA PHE A 17 7.06 -12.94 8.49
C PHE A 17 6.41 -13.93 7.50
N PRO A 18 5.68 -13.46 6.49
CA PRO A 18 4.91 -14.33 5.59
C PRO A 18 5.79 -15.17 4.64
N TYR A 19 7.08 -14.88 4.57
CA TYR A 19 8.09 -15.61 3.79
C TYR A 19 9.51 -15.27 4.25
N TRP A 20 10.50 -15.98 3.75
CA TRP A 20 11.91 -15.79 4.07
C TRP A 20 12.43 -14.44 3.58
N LEU A 21 13.16 -13.75 4.44
CA LEU A 21 13.72 -12.42 4.18
C LEU A 21 15.24 -12.52 3.94
N ILE A 22 15.64 -12.87 2.72
CA ILE A 22 17.04 -13.18 2.36
C ILE A 22 17.98 -11.98 2.58
N TYR A 23 17.45 -10.76 2.41
CA TYR A 23 18.21 -9.51 2.56
C TYR A 23 17.98 -8.80 3.88
N ARG A 24 17.37 -9.49 4.88
CA ARG A 24 17.13 -8.92 6.21
C ARG A 24 18.41 -8.42 6.85
N ASP A 25 18.34 -7.26 7.46
CA ASP A 25 19.45 -6.61 8.14
C ASP A 25 18.95 -5.78 9.35
N SER A 26 19.87 -5.22 10.12
CA SER A 26 19.54 -4.43 11.32
C SER A 26 18.69 -3.18 11.02
N SER A 27 18.77 -2.62 9.82
CA SER A 27 17.95 -1.48 9.43
C SER A 27 16.50 -1.90 9.20
N PHE A 28 16.28 -3.09 8.66
CA PHE A 28 14.96 -3.70 8.56
C PHE A 28 14.39 -3.97 9.96
N ASP A 29 15.18 -4.59 10.85
CA ASP A 29 14.73 -4.94 12.19
C ASP A 29 14.32 -3.70 13.00
N LYS A 30 15.07 -2.60 12.88
CA LYS A 30 14.72 -1.34 13.53
C LYS A 30 13.30 -0.88 13.15
N VAL A 31 12.96 -0.86 11.87
CA VAL A 31 11.61 -0.48 11.42
C VAL A 31 10.57 -1.52 11.85
N ALA A 32 10.93 -2.81 11.75
CA ALA A 32 10.03 -3.89 12.16
C ALA A 32 9.66 -3.82 13.66
N ASP A 33 10.59 -3.37 14.50
CA ASP A 33 10.36 -3.19 15.94
C ASP A 33 9.43 -2.00 16.26
N GLU A 34 9.33 -1.02 15.35
CA GLU A 34 8.49 0.17 15.50
C GLU A 34 7.08 0.00 14.92
N MET A 35 6.78 -1.12 14.25
CA MET A 35 5.52 -1.34 13.54
C MET A 35 4.70 -2.52 14.09
N ASN A 36 3.39 -2.40 13.95
CA ASN A 36 2.45 -3.51 14.04
C ASN A 36 2.14 -4.00 12.63
N PHE A 37 2.40 -5.26 12.33
CA PHE A 37 2.17 -5.86 11.03
C PHE A 37 0.85 -6.65 10.96
N ASN A 38 0.55 -7.16 9.76
CA ASN A 38 -0.66 -7.96 9.49
C ASN A 38 -1.95 -7.20 9.82
N VAL A 39 -1.94 -5.90 9.57
CA VAL A 39 -3.06 -4.99 9.87
C VAL A 39 -4.08 -4.95 8.74
N PHE A 40 -3.62 -5.14 7.50
CA PHE A 40 -4.43 -4.92 6.31
C PHE A 40 -4.66 -6.18 5.48
N LYS A 41 -5.78 -6.17 4.78
CA LYS A 41 -6.03 -6.93 3.57
C LYS A 41 -6.06 -5.98 2.37
N ALA A 42 -5.56 -6.46 1.23
CA ALA A 42 -5.49 -5.68 0.01
C ALA A 42 -6.54 -6.14 -1.00
N TYR A 43 -7.13 -5.17 -1.70
CA TYR A 43 -7.96 -5.39 -2.87
C TYR A 43 -7.41 -4.59 -4.05
N ARG A 44 -7.49 -5.15 -5.24
CA ARG A 44 -7.18 -4.47 -6.50
C ARG A 44 -8.26 -4.80 -7.52
N ASP A 45 -8.81 -3.76 -8.13
CA ASP A 45 -9.76 -3.93 -9.22
C ASP A 45 -9.09 -4.57 -10.45
N ARG A 46 -9.85 -5.35 -11.20
CA ARG A 46 -9.40 -5.99 -12.45
C ARG A 46 -10.38 -5.76 -13.60
N VAL A 47 -11.43 -4.99 -13.38
CA VAL A 47 -12.55 -4.82 -14.30
C VAL A 47 -12.57 -3.43 -14.94
N ILE A 48 -12.13 -2.40 -14.21
CA ILE A 48 -12.09 -1.03 -14.73
C ILE A 48 -10.97 -0.91 -15.77
N THR A 49 -11.38 -0.68 -17.00
CA THR A 49 -10.48 -0.40 -18.13
C THR A 49 -10.71 1.01 -18.66
N LYS A 50 -9.80 1.50 -19.49
CA LYS A 50 -9.94 2.81 -20.16
C LYS A 50 -11.26 2.92 -20.92
N ALA A 51 -11.77 1.84 -21.50
CA ALA A 51 -13.03 1.82 -22.25
C ALA A 51 -14.28 2.07 -21.37
N ARG A 52 -14.17 1.82 -20.05
CA ARG A 52 -15.26 2.06 -19.08
C ARG A 52 -15.22 3.45 -18.46
N THR A 53 -14.17 4.24 -18.71
CA THR A 53 -13.97 5.55 -18.11
C THR A 53 -14.16 6.67 -19.12
N LYS A 54 -14.53 7.86 -18.62
CA LYS A 54 -14.76 9.09 -19.37
C LYS A 54 -13.94 10.23 -18.77
N ALA A 55 -13.79 11.32 -19.52
CA ALA A 55 -13.11 12.54 -19.03
C ALA A 55 -13.92 13.29 -17.95
N SER A 56 -15.23 13.03 -17.85
CA SER A 56 -16.12 13.60 -16.83
C SER A 56 -17.20 12.58 -16.45
N GLY A 57 -17.75 12.66 -15.25
CA GLY A 57 -18.77 11.75 -14.77
C GLY A 57 -19.07 11.96 -13.29
N ARG A 58 -19.95 11.15 -12.72
CA ARG A 58 -20.43 11.31 -11.35
C ARG A 58 -19.47 10.77 -10.30
N ILE A 59 -18.72 9.71 -10.62
CA ILE A 59 -17.85 8.99 -9.70
C ILE A 59 -16.43 9.05 -10.25
N ARG A 60 -15.49 9.54 -9.45
CA ARG A 60 -14.10 9.62 -9.88
C ARG A 60 -13.40 8.28 -9.74
N VAL A 61 -12.63 7.91 -10.77
CA VAL A 61 -11.77 6.71 -10.78
C VAL A 61 -10.33 7.14 -10.51
N LEU A 62 -9.82 6.80 -9.34
CA LEU A 62 -8.46 7.10 -8.94
C LEU A 62 -7.47 6.08 -9.53
N LYS A 63 -6.36 6.59 -10.01
CA LYS A 63 -5.25 5.83 -10.61
C LYS A 63 -3.95 6.15 -9.90
N SER A 64 -2.90 5.35 -10.08
CA SER A 64 -1.62 5.48 -9.35
C SER A 64 -1.08 6.90 -9.24
N ARG A 65 -1.15 7.70 -10.32
CA ARG A 65 -0.64 9.08 -10.32
C ARG A 65 -1.51 10.05 -9.51
N ASN A 66 -2.76 9.69 -9.24
CA ASN A 66 -3.65 10.49 -8.39
C ASN A 66 -3.33 10.36 -6.89
N ILE A 67 -2.59 9.32 -6.48
CA ILE A 67 -2.26 9.10 -5.08
C ILE A 67 -0.99 9.86 -4.75
N GLY A 68 -1.09 10.85 -3.89
CA GLY A 68 0.02 11.60 -3.31
C GLY A 68 0.32 11.12 -1.88
N ASN A 69 1.23 11.82 -1.19
CA ASN A 69 1.48 11.61 0.23
C ASN A 69 0.36 12.30 1.02
N ASN A 70 -0.49 11.50 1.64
CA ASN A 70 -1.70 11.89 2.38
C ASN A 70 -2.62 12.88 1.61
N LYS A 71 -2.67 12.77 0.28
CA LYS A 71 -3.51 13.63 -0.55
C LYS A 71 -3.84 13.02 -1.90
N ILE A 72 -4.94 13.47 -2.49
CA ILE A 72 -5.28 13.20 -3.89
C ILE A 72 -4.73 14.32 -4.79
N VAL A 73 -4.13 13.93 -5.90
CA VAL A 73 -3.60 14.84 -6.91
C VAL A 73 -4.55 14.88 -8.10
N ASN A 74 -4.96 16.09 -8.49
CA ASN A 74 -5.72 16.34 -9.71
C ASN A 74 -4.76 16.51 -10.88
N ILE A 75 -4.99 15.78 -11.96
CA ILE A 75 -4.11 15.80 -13.13
C ILE A 75 -4.98 15.97 -14.37
N ALA A 76 -4.87 17.13 -15.00
CA ALA A 76 -5.57 17.40 -16.25
C ALA A 76 -5.24 16.32 -17.30
N ASP A 77 -6.23 15.94 -18.11
CA ASP A 77 -6.15 14.92 -19.16
C ASP A 77 -5.79 13.49 -18.68
N TYR A 78 -5.63 13.30 -17.36
CA TYR A 78 -5.39 11.98 -16.76
C TYR A 78 -6.54 11.51 -15.89
N ASP A 79 -7.21 12.43 -15.20
CA ASP A 79 -8.34 12.11 -14.35
C ASP A 79 -9.47 11.45 -15.15
N SER A 80 -10.14 10.50 -14.57
CA SER A 80 -11.19 9.75 -15.24
C SER A 80 -12.36 9.46 -14.30
N TYR A 81 -13.52 9.22 -14.89
CA TYR A 81 -14.79 9.11 -14.20
C TYR A 81 -15.64 7.99 -14.79
N ILE A 82 -16.63 7.54 -14.02
CA ILE A 82 -17.73 6.67 -14.46
C ILE A 82 -19.05 7.21 -13.94
N ASP A 83 -20.16 6.76 -14.51
CA ASP A 83 -21.50 7.21 -14.11
C ASP A 83 -22.25 6.19 -13.25
N ASP A 84 -21.91 4.92 -13.35
CA ASP A 84 -22.52 3.83 -12.58
C ASP A 84 -21.48 2.85 -12.07
N LEU A 85 -21.88 2.01 -11.11
CA LEU A 85 -21.07 1.01 -10.44
C LEU A 85 -21.48 -0.43 -10.78
N ASP A 86 -22.36 -0.61 -11.76
CA ASP A 86 -22.93 -1.90 -12.08
C ASP A 86 -21.85 -2.93 -12.46
N GLY A 87 -21.86 -4.05 -11.73
CA GLY A 87 -20.90 -5.15 -11.95
C GLY A 87 -19.47 -4.83 -11.49
N LEU A 88 -19.26 -3.79 -10.68
CA LEU A 88 -17.96 -3.42 -10.13
C LEU A 88 -17.84 -3.80 -8.65
N ASP A 89 -17.05 -4.82 -8.33
CA ASP A 89 -16.77 -5.24 -6.95
C ASP A 89 -16.10 -4.13 -6.13
N VAL A 90 -15.37 -3.22 -6.78
CA VAL A 90 -14.73 -2.07 -6.12
C VAL A 90 -15.75 -1.11 -5.50
N ALA A 91 -17.00 -1.13 -5.95
CA ALA A 91 -18.09 -0.30 -5.44
C ALA A 91 -18.28 -0.44 -3.92
N LYS A 92 -18.03 -1.62 -3.36
CA LYS A 92 -18.15 -1.88 -1.92
C LYS A 92 -17.16 -1.08 -1.06
N TYR A 93 -16.08 -0.56 -1.64
CA TYR A 93 -15.07 0.26 -0.95
C TYR A 93 -15.38 1.75 -1.02
N MET A 94 -16.30 2.19 -1.88
CA MET A 94 -16.69 3.59 -1.98
C MET A 94 -17.31 4.06 -0.67
N ASN A 95 -16.83 5.20 -0.15
CA ASN A 95 -17.24 5.76 1.14
C ASN A 95 -16.95 4.85 2.35
N GLN A 96 -16.03 3.91 2.22
CA GLN A 96 -15.52 3.08 3.31
C GLN A 96 -14.23 3.69 3.85
N GLU A 97 -13.96 3.43 5.13
CA GLU A 97 -12.67 3.77 5.73
C GLU A 97 -11.59 2.81 5.23
N CYS A 98 -10.81 3.29 4.28
CA CYS A 98 -9.72 2.54 3.69
C CYS A 98 -8.62 3.48 3.20
N ILE A 99 -7.44 2.94 2.95
CA ILE A 99 -6.32 3.67 2.39
C ILE A 99 -5.97 3.18 0.99
N LEU A 100 -5.41 4.07 0.21
CA LEU A 100 -5.03 3.86 -1.18
C LEU A 100 -3.52 3.94 -1.33
N LEU A 101 -2.93 2.95 -1.99
CA LEU A 101 -1.51 2.93 -2.34
C LEU A 101 -1.34 2.72 -3.85
N PRO A 102 -0.51 3.52 -4.52
CA PRO A 102 -0.19 3.26 -5.92
C PRO A 102 0.62 1.98 -6.03
N ASN A 103 0.16 1.03 -6.85
CA ASN A 103 0.80 -0.27 -6.99
C ASN A 103 1.98 -0.26 -7.96
N LEU A 104 1.97 0.65 -8.94
CA LEU A 104 2.98 0.77 -9.98
C LEU A 104 3.89 1.99 -9.72
N THR A 105 4.59 2.00 -8.61
CA THR A 105 5.52 3.06 -8.22
C THR A 105 6.71 2.48 -7.47
N TYR A 106 7.82 3.24 -7.46
CA TYR A 106 9.04 2.90 -6.68
C TYR A 106 9.02 3.53 -5.28
N ASN A 107 8.24 4.60 -5.12
CA ASN A 107 8.19 5.36 -3.88
C ASN A 107 6.87 5.06 -3.18
N PRO A 108 6.88 4.37 -2.04
CA PRO A 108 5.70 4.15 -1.22
C PRO A 108 5.07 5.48 -0.84
N ARG A 109 3.76 5.54 -0.88
CA ARG A 109 2.94 6.65 -0.39
C ARG A 109 1.51 6.19 -0.30
N ALA A 110 0.75 6.81 0.56
CA ALA A 110 -0.65 6.46 0.76
C ALA A 110 -1.50 7.71 1.01
N CYS A 111 -2.79 7.57 0.83
CA CYS A 111 -3.78 8.53 1.29
C CYS A 111 -5.07 7.81 1.68
N PHE A 112 -5.92 8.47 2.45
CA PHE A 112 -7.27 7.97 2.71
C PHE A 112 -8.12 8.00 1.44
N MET A 113 -9.07 7.05 1.34
CA MET A 113 -10.06 7.04 0.27
C MET A 113 -11.00 8.25 0.42
N PRO A 114 -11.06 9.15 -0.57
CA PRO A 114 -12.00 10.26 -0.52
C PRO A 114 -13.44 9.79 -0.83
N SER A 115 -14.41 10.58 -0.39
CA SER A 115 -15.81 10.32 -0.70
C SER A 115 -16.08 10.33 -2.21
N ASN A 116 -17.04 9.52 -2.63
CA ASN A 116 -17.48 9.44 -4.02
C ASN A 116 -16.38 9.11 -5.04
N CYS A 117 -15.41 8.30 -4.63
CA CYS A 117 -14.31 7.82 -5.46
C CYS A 117 -14.23 6.29 -5.42
N ILE A 118 -13.71 5.72 -6.48
CA ILE A 118 -13.25 4.33 -6.56
C ILE A 118 -11.83 4.32 -7.12
N ALA A 119 -11.17 3.17 -7.13
CA ALA A 119 -9.83 3.04 -7.69
C ALA A 119 -9.77 1.94 -8.75
N ASP A 120 -8.95 2.13 -9.78
CA ASP A 120 -8.65 1.10 -10.77
C ASP A 120 -7.54 0.15 -10.30
N GLY A 121 -7.22 -0.86 -11.08
CA GLY A 121 -6.22 -1.89 -10.76
C GLY A 121 -4.78 -1.40 -10.62
N SER A 122 -4.48 -0.13 -10.91
CA SER A 122 -3.17 0.48 -10.66
C SER A 122 -2.98 0.94 -9.22
N VAL A 123 -4.06 0.90 -8.41
CA VAL A 123 -4.09 1.27 -6.99
C VAL A 123 -4.51 0.06 -6.16
N ALA A 124 -3.80 -0.20 -5.07
CA ALA A 124 -4.23 -1.13 -4.04
C ALA A 124 -5.11 -0.39 -3.02
N ILE A 125 -6.26 -0.96 -2.70
CA ILE A 125 -7.15 -0.51 -1.62
C ILE A 125 -6.88 -1.40 -0.42
N LEU A 126 -6.50 -0.81 0.70
CA LEU A 126 -6.24 -1.52 1.95
C LEU A 126 -7.33 -1.21 2.96
N THR A 127 -7.89 -2.27 3.53
CA THR A 127 -8.85 -2.20 4.65
C THR A 127 -8.27 -2.92 5.85
N THR A 128 -8.54 -2.43 7.05
CA THR A 128 -8.10 -3.10 8.27
C THR A 128 -8.75 -4.48 8.41
N ILE A 129 -7.97 -5.44 8.91
CA ILE A 129 -8.47 -6.79 9.24
C ILE A 129 -9.34 -6.69 10.50
N ASP A 130 -8.86 -5.95 11.50
CA ASP A 130 -9.58 -5.63 12.73
C ASP A 130 -10.13 -4.20 12.64
N PRO A 131 -11.46 -4.01 12.67
CA PRO A 131 -12.07 -2.68 12.59
C PRO A 131 -11.72 -1.75 13.76
N SER A 132 -11.21 -2.28 14.87
CA SER A 132 -10.79 -1.46 16.02
C SER A 132 -9.44 -0.76 15.81
N VAL A 133 -8.68 -1.17 14.80
CA VAL A 133 -7.40 -0.54 14.47
C VAL A 133 -7.63 0.80 13.79
N ASN A 134 -7.17 1.86 14.43
CA ASN A 134 -7.21 3.21 13.87
C ASN A 134 -5.95 3.49 13.06
N ILE A 135 -6.12 3.95 11.83
CA ILE A 135 -5.03 4.38 10.95
C ILE A 135 -4.91 5.90 11.05
N THR A 136 -3.70 6.38 11.24
CA THR A 136 -3.42 7.80 11.44
C THR A 136 -2.71 8.42 10.23
N GLU A 137 -2.71 9.75 10.17
CA GLU A 137 -1.91 10.47 9.17
C GLU A 137 -0.40 10.23 9.33
N ASP A 138 0.06 9.95 10.56
CA ASP A 138 1.47 9.64 10.85
C ASP A 138 1.86 8.28 10.23
N ASP A 139 0.96 7.28 10.26
CA ASP A 139 1.19 6.01 9.56
C ASP A 139 1.37 6.23 8.06
N LEU A 140 0.51 7.05 7.44
CA LEU A 140 0.60 7.37 6.02
C LEU A 140 1.86 8.17 5.68
N ALA A 141 2.22 9.14 6.54
CA ALA A 141 3.44 9.92 6.38
C ALA A 141 4.69 9.04 6.46
N PHE A 142 4.69 8.06 7.37
CA PHE A 142 5.81 7.12 7.53
C PHE A 142 6.04 6.29 6.26
N TYR A 143 4.97 5.82 5.59
CA TYR A 143 5.13 5.08 4.34
C TYR A 143 5.86 5.87 3.23
N ALA A 144 5.80 7.19 3.26
CA ALA A 144 6.45 8.06 2.28
C ALA A 144 7.91 8.40 2.62
N THR A 145 8.47 7.84 3.69
CA THR A 145 9.86 8.08 4.09
C THR A 145 10.85 7.19 3.33
N ASP A 146 12.09 7.65 3.24
CA ASP A 146 13.19 6.84 2.72
C ASP A 146 13.47 5.61 3.59
N GLU A 147 13.22 5.73 4.89
CA GLU A 147 13.38 4.63 5.86
C GLU A 147 12.41 3.50 5.54
N PHE A 148 11.12 3.81 5.36
CA PHE A 148 10.12 2.81 4.98
C PHE A 148 10.40 2.26 3.57
N SER A 149 10.83 3.08 2.63
CA SER A 149 11.18 2.62 1.28
C SER A 149 12.30 1.58 1.29
N LYS A 150 13.35 1.79 2.09
CA LYS A 150 14.44 0.82 2.28
C LYS A 150 13.95 -0.45 2.96
N PHE A 151 13.19 -0.32 4.04
CA PHE A 151 12.54 -1.43 4.74
C PHE A 151 11.70 -2.29 3.79
N TYR A 152 10.81 -1.68 3.02
CA TYR A 152 9.93 -2.39 2.10
C TYR A 152 10.70 -3.05 0.95
N SER A 153 11.81 -2.46 0.50
CA SER A 153 12.71 -3.09 -0.47
C SER A 153 13.31 -4.40 0.06
N VAL A 154 13.73 -4.42 1.32
CA VAL A 154 14.20 -5.65 1.99
C VAL A 154 13.05 -6.63 2.17
N ALA A 155 11.89 -6.17 2.63
CA ALA A 155 10.69 -6.97 2.76
C ALA A 155 10.30 -7.68 1.46
N ARG A 156 10.56 -7.08 0.30
CA ARG A 156 10.36 -7.66 -1.04
C ARG A 156 11.57 -8.42 -1.57
N ASN A 157 12.54 -8.74 -0.72
CA ASN A 157 13.80 -9.41 -1.11
C ASN A 157 14.52 -8.71 -2.28
N ARG A 158 14.35 -7.39 -2.41
CA ARG A 158 14.92 -6.57 -3.51
C ARG A 158 14.53 -7.07 -4.91
N GLY A 159 13.52 -7.95 -4.99
CA GLY A 159 13.14 -8.66 -6.22
C GLY A 159 12.29 -7.84 -7.19
N THR A 160 11.79 -6.68 -6.79
CA THR A 160 10.95 -5.81 -7.63
C THR A 160 11.28 -4.35 -7.41
N ARG A 161 11.18 -3.56 -8.49
CA ARG A 161 11.39 -2.10 -8.44
C ARG A 161 10.10 -1.32 -8.14
N SER A 162 8.93 -1.97 -8.21
CA SER A 162 7.65 -1.35 -7.88
C SER A 162 7.08 -1.95 -6.60
N LEU A 163 6.13 -1.26 -5.95
CA LEU A 163 5.49 -1.76 -4.73
C LEU A 163 4.88 -3.14 -4.94
N ASN A 164 4.15 -3.31 -6.04
CA ASN A 164 3.51 -4.57 -6.42
C ASN A 164 2.85 -5.30 -5.24
N ILE A 165 1.91 -4.60 -4.59
CA ILE A 165 1.24 -5.06 -3.38
C ILE A 165 0.37 -6.26 -3.70
N ASP A 166 0.60 -7.36 -3.00
CA ASP A 166 -0.13 -8.61 -3.05
C ASP A 166 -0.55 -9.06 -1.64
N ASN A 167 -1.19 -10.23 -1.52
CA ASN A 167 -1.68 -10.75 -0.25
C ASN A 167 -0.58 -11.02 0.78
N ASN A 168 0.65 -11.24 0.36
CA ASN A 168 1.78 -11.45 1.26
C ASN A 168 2.49 -10.14 1.60
N SER A 169 2.77 -9.31 0.60
CA SER A 169 3.51 -8.07 0.82
C SER A 169 2.70 -7.00 1.55
N VAL A 170 1.36 -7.05 1.49
CA VAL A 170 0.50 -6.17 2.29
C VAL A 170 0.73 -6.33 3.79
N PHE A 171 1.23 -7.47 4.24
CA PHE A 171 1.65 -7.72 5.62
C PHE A 171 2.58 -6.63 6.17
N PHE A 172 3.48 -6.10 5.35
CA PHE A 172 4.50 -5.12 5.75
C PHE A 172 4.01 -3.67 5.78
N PHE A 173 2.79 -3.43 5.33
CA PHE A 173 2.10 -2.18 5.60
C PHE A 173 1.33 -2.35 6.91
N GLY A 174 1.68 -1.56 7.90
CA GLY A 174 1.12 -1.66 9.25
C GLY A 174 1.00 -0.30 9.91
N THR A 175 0.72 -0.27 11.18
CA THR A 175 0.66 0.96 11.97
C THR A 175 1.93 1.12 12.81
N LEU A 176 2.30 2.35 13.09
CA LEU A 176 3.34 2.66 14.06
C LEU A 176 2.89 2.24 15.47
N LYS A 177 3.79 1.65 16.24
CA LYS A 177 3.54 1.39 17.66
C LYS A 177 3.46 2.73 18.40
N GLN A 178 2.39 2.93 19.16
CA GLN A 178 2.32 4.05 20.07
C GLN A 178 3.32 3.81 21.21
N HIS A 179 4.34 4.63 21.29
CA HIS A 179 5.17 4.64 22.48
C HIS A 179 4.32 5.23 23.61
N SER A 180 3.99 4.40 24.60
CA SER A 180 3.40 4.89 25.86
C SER A 180 4.43 5.86 26.49
N ILE A 181 4.05 7.11 26.61
CA ILE A 181 4.81 8.14 27.33
C ILE A 181 4.76 7.84 28.82
#